data_f9aea2a51ec73fd0e10eef210feedd0e
#
_entry.id   f9aea2a51ec73fd0e10eef210feedd0e
#
_cell.length_a   1.000
_cell.length_b   1.000
_cell.length_c   1.000
_cell.angle_alpha   90.00
_cell.angle_beta   90.00
_cell.angle_gamma   90.00
#
_symmetry.space_group_name_H-M   'P 1'
#
loop_
_entity.id
_entity.type
_entity.pdbx_description
1 polymer ?
#
loop_
_entity_poly.entity_id
_entity_poly.type
_entity_poly.pdbx_seq_one_letter_code
_entity_poly.pdbx_strand_id
1 'polypeptide(L)'
;KKGNALNRIFETDGSIQNYIWSKSNKFIFITVSDWEKEFKKIEDKNDEPFYLENMPHKFDTRGVIFNKRSHIYRVNIETGKSLKIIDGDRENLISIGSLVEHANHLYFTANVYNNMGTMLEERIIKKTSKGLEAIHSKGMWGKLFSFNGKLHGVGLKNRFDWPTTTSIYEINESGNTKKIDENFDRTIVDVKTSKESMYVLYEDSGKQLLGKMIKDRIENLFSEEITITDFAIQDKDLFFIANSFTRSDEVFKYTESKIEKISKTNDSFHKKVSTYDYTYKRFDTGKSKVDTWGIFVGKDRPTLLNIHGGPASQYGFTFFDEFQVYAEAGFNVIACNPRGSTGRGHKYLRDVCGNKWGVNDVHDVLSVFKQMVRELKITSKDYGIMGGSYGGFMTSWIIGNYPKMFKSAIVERALINWETMVGTSDIGIGFPEMYLLDEMDNNINLYRKKSPISYAKNIKIPTLILHSENDYRCPIEQGEQLFSALKRNKVESAMIRFPNEGHELSRSGKPIHRQQRFDFIIDWHKKHLS
;
A
#
# COMPACT_ATOMS: atom_id res chain seq x y z
N LYS A 1 17.78 -8.71 -29.82
CA LYS A 1 17.56 -10.01 -30.50
C LYS A 1 16.09 -10.07 -30.89
N LYS A 2 15.78 -10.40 -32.16
CA LYS A 2 14.41 -10.66 -32.63
C LYS A 2 13.88 -11.80 -31.76
N GLY A 3 12.73 -11.58 -31.08
CA GLY A 3 12.14 -12.57 -30.20
C GLY A 3 11.80 -13.85 -30.97
N ASN A 4 12.38 -14.96 -30.54
CA ASN A 4 11.92 -16.29 -30.95
C ASN A 4 10.53 -16.53 -30.40
N ALA A 5 9.77 -17.45 -31.02
CA ALA A 5 8.44 -17.82 -30.55
C ALA A 5 8.44 -18.10 -29.04
N LEU A 6 7.45 -17.53 -28.33
CA LEU A 6 7.27 -17.78 -26.90
C LEU A 6 6.86 -19.24 -26.71
N ASN A 7 7.68 -20.03 -26.00
CA ASN A 7 7.33 -21.40 -25.63
C ASN A 7 6.72 -21.40 -24.24
N ARG A 8 5.52 -21.99 -24.12
CA ARG A 8 4.89 -22.25 -22.83
C ARG A 8 5.65 -23.39 -22.13
N ILE A 9 6.21 -23.11 -20.96
CA ILE A 9 6.97 -24.09 -20.17
C ILE A 9 6.21 -24.60 -18.95
N PHE A 10 5.12 -23.92 -18.55
CA PHE A 10 4.29 -24.30 -17.42
C PHE A 10 2.84 -23.85 -17.62
N GLU A 11 1.90 -24.65 -17.15
CA GLU A 11 0.46 -24.38 -17.17
C GLU A 11 -0.17 -24.87 -15.86
N THR A 12 -1.16 -24.14 -15.36
CA THR A 12 -1.89 -24.44 -14.13
C THR A 12 -3.27 -23.80 -14.16
N ASP A 13 -4.27 -24.44 -13.54
CA ASP A 13 -5.59 -23.83 -13.30
C ASP A 13 -5.56 -22.77 -12.21
N GLY A 14 -4.56 -22.83 -11.32
CA GLY A 14 -4.36 -21.86 -10.24
C GLY A 14 -3.72 -20.56 -10.72
N SER A 15 -3.68 -19.57 -9.85
CA SER A 15 -3.04 -18.27 -10.09
C SER A 15 -1.54 -18.33 -9.80
N ILE A 16 -0.71 -18.04 -10.79
CA ILE A 16 0.73 -17.86 -10.59
C ILE A 16 0.94 -16.56 -9.80
N GLN A 17 1.59 -16.66 -8.65
CA GLN A 17 1.82 -15.53 -7.75
C GLN A 17 3.23 -14.95 -7.90
N ASN A 18 4.24 -15.80 -8.00
CA ASN A 18 5.64 -15.39 -8.09
C ASN A 18 6.49 -16.49 -8.73
N TYR A 19 7.68 -16.13 -9.21
CA TYR A 19 8.68 -17.11 -9.64
C TYR A 19 10.09 -16.62 -9.38
N ILE A 20 11.03 -17.56 -9.23
CA ILE A 20 12.46 -17.28 -9.17
C ILE A 20 13.23 -18.29 -10.03
N TRP A 21 14.34 -17.86 -10.59
CA TRP A 21 15.30 -18.75 -11.23
C TRP A 21 16.12 -19.53 -10.19
N SER A 22 16.36 -20.81 -10.45
CA SER A 22 17.34 -21.55 -9.66
C SER A 22 18.76 -21.02 -9.91
N LYS A 23 19.64 -21.15 -8.93
CA LYS A 23 21.08 -20.79 -9.10
C LYS A 23 21.76 -21.50 -10.26
N SER A 24 21.28 -22.69 -10.63
CA SER A 24 21.82 -23.46 -11.78
C SER A 24 21.30 -22.95 -13.13
N ASN A 25 20.34 -22.05 -13.17
CA ASN A 25 19.60 -21.60 -14.36
C ASN A 25 18.91 -22.73 -15.16
N LYS A 26 18.78 -23.95 -14.58
CA LYS A 26 18.09 -25.08 -15.21
C LYS A 26 16.62 -25.19 -14.85
N PHE A 27 16.23 -24.55 -13.75
CA PHE A 27 14.89 -24.62 -13.21
C PHE A 27 14.36 -23.23 -12.89
N ILE A 28 13.02 -23.13 -12.88
CA ILE A 28 12.28 -22.03 -12.27
C ILE A 28 11.46 -22.62 -11.13
N PHE A 29 11.44 -21.95 -9.98
CA PHE A 29 10.50 -22.23 -8.89
C PHE A 29 9.32 -21.27 -9.05
N ILE A 30 8.10 -21.81 -9.10
CA ILE A 30 6.85 -21.05 -9.33
C ILE A 30 5.94 -21.26 -8.13
N THR A 31 5.44 -20.18 -7.55
CA THR A 31 4.36 -20.23 -6.56
C THR A 31 3.01 -20.12 -7.23
N VAL A 32 2.11 -21.03 -6.89
CA VAL A 32 0.74 -21.09 -7.41
C VAL A 32 -0.23 -21.07 -6.25
N SER A 33 -1.20 -20.16 -6.25
CA SER A 33 -2.35 -20.19 -5.35
C SER A 33 -3.53 -20.88 -6.04
N ASP A 34 -4.10 -21.86 -5.37
CA ASP A 34 -5.19 -22.66 -5.92
C ASP A 34 -6.21 -23.01 -4.83
N TRP A 35 -7.38 -23.49 -5.24
CA TRP A 35 -8.36 -24.04 -4.32
C TRP A 35 -7.85 -25.35 -3.71
N GLU A 36 -8.21 -25.61 -2.46
CA GLU A 36 -7.98 -26.92 -1.82
C GLU A 36 -8.56 -28.05 -2.67
N LYS A 37 -7.88 -29.21 -2.62
CA LYS A 37 -8.22 -30.36 -3.43
C LYS A 37 -9.69 -30.79 -3.29
N GLU A 38 -10.22 -30.81 -2.08
CA GLU A 38 -11.63 -31.18 -1.84
C GLU A 38 -12.59 -30.10 -2.31
N PHE A 39 -12.26 -28.84 -2.10
CA PHE A 39 -13.07 -27.71 -2.54
C PHE A 39 -13.08 -27.55 -4.08
N LYS A 40 -12.04 -28.00 -4.77
CA LYS A 40 -12.01 -28.05 -6.25
C LYS A 40 -13.08 -28.96 -6.85
N LYS A 41 -13.50 -30.00 -6.13
CA LYS A 41 -14.50 -30.97 -6.60
C LYS A 41 -15.92 -30.42 -6.62
N ILE A 42 -16.17 -29.29 -5.97
CA ILE A 42 -17.47 -28.62 -5.94
C ILE A 42 -17.71 -27.96 -7.29
N GLU A 43 -18.77 -28.33 -8.00
CA GLU A 43 -19.10 -27.82 -9.35
C GLU A 43 -19.45 -26.34 -9.29
N ASP A 44 -20.41 -25.96 -8.45
CA ASP A 44 -20.71 -24.54 -8.19
C ASP A 44 -20.35 -24.17 -6.73
N LYS A 45 -19.25 -23.42 -6.60
CA LYS A 45 -18.73 -23.01 -5.31
C LYS A 45 -19.59 -21.95 -4.60
N ASN A 46 -20.57 -21.38 -5.30
CA ASN A 46 -21.50 -20.42 -4.71
C ASN A 46 -22.73 -21.10 -4.07
N ASP A 47 -23.01 -22.35 -4.43
CA ASP A 47 -24.13 -23.11 -3.88
C ASP A 47 -23.81 -23.79 -2.56
N GLU A 48 -22.51 -23.92 -2.22
CA GLU A 48 -22.10 -24.58 -0.98
C GLU A 48 -21.92 -23.57 0.16
N PRO A 49 -22.43 -23.87 1.36
CA PRO A 49 -22.19 -23.02 2.53
C PRO A 49 -20.73 -23.05 2.94
N PHE A 50 -20.19 -21.89 3.34
CA PHE A 50 -18.83 -21.81 3.84
C PHE A 50 -18.78 -22.11 5.32
N TYR A 51 -18.09 -23.20 5.69
CA TYR A 51 -17.79 -23.53 7.08
C TYR A 51 -16.46 -22.89 7.49
N LEU A 52 -16.53 -21.90 8.37
CA LEU A 52 -15.38 -21.05 8.73
C LEU A 52 -14.95 -21.30 10.18
N GLU A 53 -13.72 -21.73 10.36
CA GLU A 53 -13.11 -21.96 11.68
C GLU A 53 -12.00 -20.95 12.00
N ASN A 54 -11.53 -20.18 11.00
CA ASN A 54 -10.36 -19.32 11.13
C ASN A 54 -10.61 -17.90 10.63
N MET A 55 -9.90 -16.94 11.22
CA MET A 55 -9.88 -15.53 10.83
C MET A 55 -8.46 -15.09 10.44
N PRO A 56 -8.30 -14.22 9.43
CA PRO A 56 -9.33 -13.79 8.48
C PRO A 56 -9.68 -14.91 7.47
N HIS A 57 -10.93 -15.02 7.09
CA HIS A 57 -11.38 -15.98 6.07
C HIS A 57 -11.38 -15.39 4.65
N LYS A 58 -11.24 -14.08 4.54
CA LYS A 58 -11.20 -13.30 3.31
C LYS A 58 -10.04 -12.31 3.39
N PHE A 59 -9.57 -11.84 2.24
CA PHE A 59 -8.53 -10.82 2.14
C PHE A 59 -8.78 -9.94 0.93
N ASP A 60 -8.62 -8.63 1.09
CA ASP A 60 -8.83 -7.70 -0.01
C ASP A 60 -7.91 -8.04 -1.20
N THR A 61 -8.38 -7.84 -2.42
CA THR A 61 -7.72 -8.25 -3.68
C THR A 61 -7.62 -9.76 -3.93
N ARG A 62 -7.79 -10.60 -2.89
CA ARG A 62 -7.70 -12.07 -3.01
C ARG A 62 -9.07 -12.78 -2.87
N GLY A 63 -10.09 -12.06 -2.36
CA GLY A 63 -11.40 -12.61 -2.07
C GLY A 63 -11.37 -13.55 -0.87
N VAL A 64 -12.20 -14.58 -0.92
CA VAL A 64 -12.24 -15.65 0.09
C VAL A 64 -10.95 -16.47 0.03
N ILE A 65 -10.30 -16.70 1.17
CA ILE A 65 -8.97 -17.33 1.26
C ILE A 65 -8.94 -18.64 2.06
N PHE A 66 -9.99 -18.94 2.86
CA PHE A 66 -9.96 -20.07 3.78
C PHE A 66 -9.76 -21.42 3.07
N ASN A 67 -10.27 -21.59 1.84
CA ASN A 67 -10.12 -22.78 1.00
C ASN A 67 -9.05 -22.63 -0.10
N LYS A 68 -8.18 -21.64 -0.01
CA LYS A 68 -7.07 -21.47 -0.95
C LYS A 68 -5.77 -21.88 -0.29
N ARG A 69 -4.93 -22.58 -1.06
CA ARG A 69 -3.59 -23.00 -0.65
C ARG A 69 -2.56 -22.60 -1.68
N SER A 70 -1.35 -22.37 -1.22
CA SER A 70 -0.23 -22.03 -2.08
C SER A 70 0.76 -23.16 -2.17
N HIS A 71 1.15 -23.49 -3.39
CA HIS A 71 2.08 -24.56 -3.74
C HIS A 71 3.34 -24.00 -4.36
N ILE A 72 4.45 -24.76 -4.31
CA ILE A 72 5.65 -24.47 -5.09
C ILE A 72 5.90 -25.60 -6.08
N TYR A 73 6.06 -25.21 -7.33
CA TYR A 73 6.45 -26.09 -8.43
C TYR A 73 7.90 -25.79 -8.84
N ARG A 74 8.66 -26.84 -9.13
CA ARG A 74 9.94 -26.76 -9.81
C ARG A 74 9.75 -27.16 -11.26
N VAL A 75 10.04 -26.24 -12.18
CA VAL A 75 9.86 -26.45 -13.63
C VAL A 75 11.22 -26.47 -14.30
N ASN A 76 11.51 -27.52 -15.07
CA ASN A 76 12.70 -27.57 -15.91
C ASN A 76 12.48 -26.72 -17.17
N ILE A 77 13.34 -25.76 -17.43
CA ILE A 77 13.17 -24.77 -18.51
C ILE A 77 13.37 -25.34 -19.92
N GLU A 78 14.14 -26.43 -20.04
CA GLU A 78 14.42 -27.07 -21.34
C GLU A 78 13.30 -28.04 -21.73
N THR A 79 12.80 -28.83 -20.76
CA THR A 79 11.84 -29.91 -21.02
C THR A 79 10.40 -29.56 -20.69
N GLY A 80 10.15 -28.45 -19.97
CA GLY A 80 8.82 -28.10 -19.43
C GLY A 80 8.32 -29.04 -18.31
N LYS A 81 9.07 -30.07 -17.95
CA LYS A 81 8.66 -30.99 -16.87
C LYS A 81 8.56 -30.25 -15.55
N SER A 82 7.37 -30.31 -14.93
CA SER A 82 7.08 -29.70 -13.64
C SER A 82 6.93 -30.75 -12.53
N LEU A 83 7.34 -30.40 -11.32
CA LEU A 83 7.17 -31.18 -10.12
C LEU A 83 6.67 -30.27 -8.99
N LYS A 84 5.55 -30.60 -8.37
CA LYS A 84 5.09 -29.96 -7.13
C LYS A 84 6.06 -30.38 -6.00
N ILE A 85 6.89 -29.47 -5.53
CA ILE A 85 7.91 -29.74 -4.50
C ILE A 85 7.43 -29.34 -3.10
N ILE A 86 6.42 -28.48 -3.01
CA ILE A 86 5.70 -28.14 -1.78
C ILE A 86 4.22 -28.17 -2.08
N ASP A 87 3.50 -28.98 -1.30
CA ASP A 87 2.05 -29.12 -1.36
C ASP A 87 1.40 -28.32 -0.24
N GLY A 88 0.80 -27.19 -0.58
CA GLY A 88 0.16 -26.29 0.37
C GLY A 88 -1.05 -26.89 1.07
N ASP A 89 -1.77 -27.83 0.44
CA ASP A 89 -2.89 -28.54 1.10
C ASP A 89 -2.38 -29.34 2.29
N ARG A 90 -1.30 -30.08 2.10
CA ARG A 90 -0.68 -30.89 3.15
C ARG A 90 -0.06 -30.06 4.26
N GLU A 91 0.57 -28.93 3.91
CA GLU A 91 1.32 -28.08 4.84
C GLU A 91 0.49 -26.91 5.38
N ASN A 92 -0.78 -26.80 4.99
CA ASN A 92 -1.73 -25.75 5.35
C ASN A 92 -1.20 -24.32 5.06
N LEU A 93 -0.61 -24.11 3.88
CA LEU A 93 -0.02 -22.84 3.48
C LEU A 93 -1.05 -21.96 2.77
N ILE A 94 -1.53 -20.92 3.45
CA ILE A 94 -2.54 -19.99 2.93
C ILE A 94 -1.96 -19.12 1.81
N SER A 95 -0.72 -18.65 1.97
CA SER A 95 0.01 -17.93 0.92
C SER A 95 1.50 -18.11 1.07
N ILE A 96 2.19 -18.05 -0.07
CA ILE A 96 3.67 -18.03 -0.13
C ILE A 96 4.06 -16.69 -0.72
N GLY A 97 4.93 -15.96 -0.02
CA GLY A 97 5.44 -14.66 -0.44
C GLY A 97 6.79 -14.77 -1.15
N SER A 98 7.84 -14.25 -0.51
CA SER A 98 9.19 -14.27 -1.07
C SER A 98 9.80 -15.66 -1.09
N LEU A 99 10.55 -15.97 -2.17
CA LEU A 99 11.33 -17.19 -2.31
C LEU A 99 12.81 -16.84 -2.54
N VAL A 100 13.72 -17.68 -2.01
CA VAL A 100 15.15 -17.60 -2.32
C VAL A 100 15.82 -18.96 -2.19
N GLU A 101 16.75 -19.25 -3.09
CA GLU A 101 17.66 -20.40 -2.98
C GLU A 101 18.93 -19.95 -2.24
N HIS A 102 19.22 -20.55 -1.07
CA HIS A 102 20.38 -20.25 -0.25
C HIS A 102 20.98 -21.53 0.33
N ALA A 103 22.32 -21.67 0.29
CA ALA A 103 23.06 -22.82 0.82
C ALA A 103 22.43 -24.19 0.44
N ASN A 104 22.08 -24.36 -0.85
CA ASN A 104 21.41 -25.55 -1.43
C ASN A 104 20.04 -25.89 -0.85
N HIS A 105 19.40 -24.96 -0.17
CA HIS A 105 18.04 -25.08 0.35
C HIS A 105 17.15 -23.98 -0.25
N LEU A 106 15.86 -24.28 -0.35
CA LEU A 106 14.85 -23.28 -0.68
C LEU A 106 14.30 -22.70 0.61
N TYR A 107 14.38 -21.36 0.73
CA TYR A 107 13.74 -20.59 1.80
C TYR A 107 12.60 -19.76 1.22
N PHE A 108 11.54 -19.62 1.98
CA PHE A 108 10.40 -18.80 1.57
C PHE A 108 9.64 -18.25 2.78
N THR A 109 8.90 -17.18 2.56
CA THR A 109 7.90 -16.70 3.53
C THR A 109 6.56 -17.35 3.22
N ALA A 110 5.81 -17.72 4.26
CA ALA A 110 4.46 -18.25 4.12
C ALA A 110 3.55 -17.76 5.25
N ASN A 111 2.31 -17.47 4.90
CA ASN A 111 1.26 -17.22 5.88
C ASN A 111 0.53 -18.51 6.21
N VAL A 112 0.39 -18.77 7.48
CA VAL A 112 -0.40 -19.89 8.05
C VAL A 112 -1.28 -19.33 9.16
N TYR A 113 -2.40 -20.00 9.45
CA TYR A 113 -3.16 -19.66 10.65
C TYR A 113 -2.36 -19.99 11.91
N ASN A 114 -2.47 -19.15 12.94
CA ASN A 114 -1.97 -19.48 14.26
C ASN A 114 -2.78 -20.64 14.88
N ASN A 115 -2.29 -21.20 15.98
CA ASN A 115 -2.92 -22.35 16.63
C ASN A 115 -4.37 -22.10 17.09
N MET A 116 -4.74 -20.82 17.31
CA MET A 116 -6.10 -20.43 17.73
C MET A 116 -7.01 -20.10 16.54
N GLY A 117 -6.48 -20.07 15.30
CA GLY A 117 -7.22 -19.66 14.12
C GLY A 117 -7.65 -18.18 14.09
N THR A 118 -7.05 -17.35 14.95
CA THR A 118 -7.45 -15.94 15.09
C THR A 118 -6.73 -14.99 14.16
N MET A 119 -5.57 -15.39 13.62
CA MET A 119 -4.79 -14.55 12.71
C MET A 119 -3.88 -15.38 11.80
N LEU A 120 -3.46 -14.75 10.70
CA LEU A 120 -2.38 -15.27 9.88
C LEU A 120 -1.02 -14.86 10.48
N GLU A 121 -0.14 -15.84 10.64
CA GLU A 121 1.27 -15.65 11.00
C GLU A 121 2.14 -15.82 9.77
N GLU A 122 3.03 -14.87 9.53
CA GLU A 122 4.05 -15.04 8.51
C GLU A 122 5.27 -15.75 9.10
N ARG A 123 5.68 -16.83 8.44
CA ARG A 123 6.82 -17.66 8.84
C ARG A 123 7.87 -17.64 7.75
N ILE A 124 9.15 -17.62 8.15
CA ILE A 124 10.24 -17.99 7.26
C ILE A 124 10.43 -19.50 7.37
N ILE A 125 10.32 -20.17 6.25
CA ILE A 125 10.34 -21.63 6.16
C ILE A 125 11.54 -22.07 5.31
N LYS A 126 12.29 -23.06 5.81
CA LYS A 126 13.36 -23.77 5.13
C LYS A 126 12.85 -25.11 4.63
N LYS A 127 13.01 -25.40 3.34
CA LYS A 127 12.76 -26.74 2.82
C LYS A 127 14.00 -27.61 2.98
N THR A 128 13.88 -28.68 3.72
CA THR A 128 14.91 -29.69 3.94
C THR A 128 14.56 -31.02 3.24
N SER A 129 15.45 -32.00 3.28
CA SER A 129 15.16 -33.37 2.83
C SER A 129 14.11 -34.08 3.71
N LYS A 130 13.96 -33.64 4.97
CA LYS A 130 13.02 -34.22 5.95
C LYS A 130 11.64 -33.56 5.93
N GLY A 131 11.47 -32.40 5.26
CA GLY A 131 10.21 -31.65 5.23
C GLY A 131 10.43 -30.14 5.32
N LEU A 132 9.44 -29.44 5.86
CA LEU A 132 9.46 -28.00 6.08
C LEU A 132 9.86 -27.68 7.53
N GLU A 133 10.73 -26.71 7.70
CA GLU A 133 11.18 -26.23 9.01
C GLU A 133 10.91 -24.72 9.10
N ALA A 134 10.06 -24.30 10.03
CA ALA A 134 9.82 -22.89 10.32
C ALA A 134 10.98 -22.36 11.20
N ILE A 135 11.82 -21.50 10.65
CA ILE A 135 12.98 -20.94 11.36
C ILE A 135 12.67 -19.61 12.04
N HIS A 136 11.64 -18.88 11.59
CA HIS A 136 11.20 -17.64 12.20
C HIS A 136 9.68 -17.47 12.02
N SER A 137 8.96 -17.03 13.06
CA SER A 137 7.48 -16.99 13.05
C SER A 137 6.87 -15.70 13.65
N LYS A 138 7.69 -14.69 13.95
CA LYS A 138 7.21 -13.44 14.57
C LYS A 138 7.27 -12.22 13.66
N GLY A 139 7.87 -12.37 12.47
CA GLY A 139 8.18 -11.26 11.58
C GLY A 139 7.04 -10.86 10.65
N MET A 140 7.34 -9.82 9.88
CA MET A 140 6.63 -9.41 8.68
C MET A 140 7.68 -9.13 7.61
N TRP A 141 7.76 -9.97 6.58
CA TRP A 141 8.87 -10.01 5.65
C TRP A 141 8.41 -9.74 4.21
N GLY A 142 8.79 -8.61 3.65
CA GLY A 142 8.50 -8.30 2.25
C GLY A 142 9.38 -9.09 1.27
N LYS A 143 10.64 -9.38 1.64
CA LYS A 143 11.60 -10.05 0.76
C LYS A 143 12.64 -10.86 1.52
N LEU A 144 12.99 -12.03 0.97
CA LEU A 144 14.19 -12.81 1.33
C LEU A 144 15.20 -12.77 0.17
N PHE A 145 16.48 -12.72 0.47
CA PHE A 145 17.54 -12.78 -0.52
C PHE A 145 18.85 -13.35 0.06
N SER A 146 19.72 -13.85 -0.83
CA SER A 146 21.03 -14.40 -0.45
C SER A 146 22.12 -13.44 -0.91
N PHE A 147 23.00 -13.05 0.00
CA PHE A 147 24.14 -12.17 -0.31
C PHE A 147 25.35 -12.54 0.54
N ASN A 148 26.53 -12.61 -0.08
CA ASN A 148 27.81 -12.96 0.57
C ASN A 148 27.74 -14.22 1.46
N GLY A 149 27.08 -15.27 0.96
CA GLY A 149 26.94 -16.53 1.68
C GLY A 149 25.98 -16.50 2.88
N LYS A 150 25.22 -15.44 3.06
CA LYS A 150 24.26 -15.27 4.16
C LYS A 150 22.83 -15.08 3.65
N LEU A 151 21.86 -15.52 4.42
CA LEU A 151 20.45 -15.25 4.18
C LEU A 151 20.08 -13.90 4.79
N HIS A 152 19.32 -13.11 4.04
CA HIS A 152 18.83 -11.81 4.49
C HIS A 152 17.31 -11.69 4.28
N GLY A 153 16.68 -10.80 5.07
CA GLY A 153 15.30 -10.41 4.89
C GLY A 153 15.11 -8.90 5.00
N VAL A 154 14.19 -8.36 4.21
CA VAL A 154 13.68 -6.99 4.35
C VAL A 154 12.33 -7.05 5.04
N GLY A 155 12.16 -6.30 6.13
CA GLY A 155 10.90 -6.30 6.86
C GLY A 155 11.02 -5.91 8.32
N LEU A 156 10.21 -6.53 9.15
CA LEU A 156 10.20 -6.38 10.61
C LEU A 156 10.47 -7.73 11.26
N LYS A 157 11.38 -7.77 12.24
CA LYS A 157 11.63 -8.99 13.03
C LYS A 157 10.46 -9.37 13.94
N ASN A 158 9.63 -8.39 14.29
CA ASN A 158 8.41 -8.57 15.04
C ASN A 158 7.28 -7.74 14.41
N ARG A 159 6.22 -8.39 13.97
CA ARG A 159 5.05 -7.77 13.31
C ARG A 159 4.32 -6.76 14.19
N PHE A 160 4.34 -6.94 15.51
CA PHE A 160 3.70 -6.04 16.46
C PHE A 160 4.47 -4.73 16.69
N ASP A 161 5.68 -4.60 16.12
CA ASP A 161 6.40 -3.31 16.11
C ASP A 161 5.79 -2.33 15.09
N TRP A 162 4.91 -2.79 14.18
CA TRP A 162 4.20 -1.91 13.25
C TRP A 162 3.30 -0.88 13.97
N PRO A 163 3.20 0.38 13.49
CA PRO A 163 3.89 0.97 12.35
C PRO A 163 5.31 1.42 12.68
N THR A 164 6.27 0.98 11.89
CA THR A 164 7.67 1.39 11.97
C THR A 164 8.35 1.27 10.61
N THR A 165 9.56 1.79 10.48
CA THR A 165 10.37 1.61 9.27
C THR A 165 10.81 0.14 9.11
N THR A 166 10.71 -0.40 7.91
CA THR A 166 11.29 -1.70 7.56
C THR A 166 12.81 -1.60 7.52
N SER A 167 13.49 -2.72 7.76
CA SER A 167 14.94 -2.80 7.83
C SER A 167 15.46 -4.06 7.15
N ILE A 168 16.78 -4.12 6.92
CA ILE A 168 17.48 -5.30 6.40
C ILE A 168 18.04 -6.09 7.58
N TYR A 169 17.75 -7.37 7.60
CA TYR A 169 18.23 -8.30 8.61
C TYR A 169 19.05 -9.42 7.99
N GLU A 170 20.19 -9.75 8.58
CA GLU A 170 20.86 -11.04 8.41
C GLU A 170 20.10 -12.08 9.25
N ILE A 171 19.83 -13.25 8.67
CA ILE A 171 19.04 -14.33 9.29
C ILE A 171 19.93 -15.57 9.33
N ASN A 172 20.20 -16.11 10.50
CA ASN A 172 20.98 -17.33 10.63
C ASN A 172 20.11 -18.59 10.49
N GLU A 173 20.72 -19.77 10.47
CA GLU A 173 20.04 -21.05 10.31
C GLU A 173 19.01 -21.35 11.43
N SER A 174 19.23 -20.80 12.63
CA SER A 174 18.30 -20.92 13.76
C SER A 174 17.20 -19.86 13.75
N GLY A 175 17.12 -19.01 12.71
CA GLY A 175 16.13 -17.94 12.59
C GLY A 175 16.40 -16.69 13.45
N ASN A 176 17.55 -16.61 14.10
CA ASN A 176 17.94 -15.38 14.78
C ASN A 176 18.25 -14.29 13.76
N THR A 177 17.83 -13.08 14.06
CA THR A 177 17.93 -11.92 13.16
C THR A 177 18.88 -10.87 13.71
N LYS A 178 19.73 -10.32 12.85
CA LYS A 178 20.60 -9.19 13.15
C LYS A 178 20.34 -8.07 12.16
N LYS A 179 19.91 -6.89 12.62
CA LYS A 179 19.76 -5.69 11.79
C LYS A 179 21.13 -5.27 11.25
N ILE A 180 21.24 -4.92 9.96
CA ILE A 180 22.50 -4.53 9.31
C ILE A 180 22.51 -3.09 8.80
N ASP A 181 21.39 -2.39 8.87
CA ASP A 181 21.19 -0.98 8.52
C ASP A 181 20.92 -0.12 9.77
N GLU A 182 21.64 -0.32 10.86
CA GLU A 182 21.32 0.18 12.21
C GLU A 182 21.09 1.70 12.27
N ASN A 183 21.83 2.47 11.49
CA ASN A 183 21.76 3.93 11.46
C ASN A 183 20.82 4.49 10.38
N PHE A 184 20.05 3.63 9.71
CA PHE A 184 19.16 4.05 8.64
C PHE A 184 17.71 4.04 9.10
N ASP A 185 17.11 5.21 9.25
CA ASP A 185 15.72 5.39 9.69
C ASP A 185 14.82 5.83 8.53
N ARG A 186 14.70 4.97 7.52
CA ARG A 186 13.79 5.11 6.39
C ARG A 186 13.16 3.77 6.04
N THR A 187 11.97 3.81 5.47
CA THR A 187 11.28 2.59 5.03
C THR A 187 11.99 2.00 3.81
N ILE A 188 12.53 0.80 3.95
CA ILE A 188 13.12 0.05 2.84
C ILE A 188 11.99 -0.65 2.09
N VAL A 189 11.93 -0.42 0.77
CA VAL A 189 10.92 -0.96 -0.14
C VAL A 189 11.41 -2.26 -0.79
N ASP A 190 12.62 -2.24 -1.34
CA ASP A 190 13.23 -3.40 -2.01
C ASP A 190 14.75 -3.39 -1.89
N VAL A 191 15.34 -4.57 -2.05
CA VAL A 191 16.80 -4.77 -2.10
C VAL A 191 17.13 -5.69 -3.25
N LYS A 192 18.08 -5.31 -4.09
CA LYS A 192 18.67 -6.21 -5.11
C LYS A 192 20.18 -6.21 -4.97
N THR A 193 20.80 -7.34 -5.30
CA THR A 193 22.24 -7.55 -5.10
C THR A 193 22.91 -7.93 -6.41
N SER A 194 24.13 -7.41 -6.61
CA SER A 194 25.11 -7.95 -7.54
C SER A 194 26.08 -8.87 -6.78
N LYS A 195 27.14 -9.34 -7.42
CA LYS A 195 28.17 -10.17 -6.75
C LYS A 195 28.81 -9.45 -5.55
N GLU A 196 29.00 -8.14 -5.64
CA GLU A 196 29.80 -7.37 -4.68
C GLU A 196 29.02 -6.24 -3.98
N SER A 197 27.81 -5.94 -4.43
CA SER A 197 27.08 -4.76 -3.99
C SER A 197 25.62 -5.06 -3.68
N MET A 198 25.12 -4.41 -2.65
CA MET A 198 23.71 -4.40 -2.28
C MET A 198 23.15 -3.02 -2.58
N TYR A 199 22.07 -2.96 -3.36
CA TYR A 199 21.33 -1.74 -3.70
C TYR A 199 19.98 -1.77 -3.03
N VAL A 200 19.57 -0.63 -2.51
CA VAL A 200 18.39 -0.48 -1.64
C VAL A 200 17.47 0.57 -2.24
N LEU A 201 16.22 0.21 -2.48
CA LEU A 201 15.13 1.13 -2.77
C LEU A 201 14.46 1.51 -1.45
N TYR A 202 14.33 2.80 -1.18
CA TYR A 202 13.78 3.29 0.08
C TYR A 202 12.98 4.59 -0.10
N GLU A 203 12.09 4.87 0.86
CA GLU A 203 11.28 6.06 0.88
C GLU A 203 11.94 7.19 1.66
N ASP A 204 11.98 8.39 1.09
CA ASP A 204 12.41 9.60 1.79
C ASP A 204 11.67 10.84 1.30
N SER A 205 10.90 11.46 2.19
CA SER A 205 10.32 12.80 1.99
C SER A 205 9.56 12.95 0.66
N GLY A 206 8.67 11.99 0.37
CA GLY A 206 7.87 11.96 -0.86
C GLY A 206 8.60 11.44 -2.10
N LYS A 207 9.76 10.82 -1.92
CA LYS A 207 10.54 10.16 -2.99
C LYS A 207 10.67 8.67 -2.71
N GLN A 208 10.91 7.88 -3.75
CA GLN A 208 11.53 6.55 -3.63
C GLN A 208 12.87 6.61 -4.35
N LEU A 209 13.94 6.39 -3.61
CA LEU A 209 15.31 6.60 -4.03
C LEU A 209 16.12 5.31 -4.00
N LEU A 210 17.15 5.25 -4.85
CA LEU A 210 18.14 4.19 -4.83
C LEU A 210 19.38 4.61 -4.03
N GLY A 211 19.77 3.74 -3.10
CA GLY A 211 21.03 3.81 -2.39
C GLY A 211 21.86 2.55 -2.56
N LYS A 212 23.12 2.64 -2.21
CA LYS A 212 24.06 1.52 -2.14
C LYS A 212 24.46 1.30 -0.69
N MET A 213 24.39 0.05 -0.25
CA MET A 213 24.90 -0.34 1.07
C MET A 213 26.42 -0.32 1.05
N ILE A 214 27.02 0.49 1.91
CA ILE A 214 28.47 0.57 2.13
C ILE A 214 28.72 0.33 3.62
N LYS A 215 29.24 -0.86 3.95
CA LYS A 215 29.35 -1.35 5.32
C LYS A 215 27.95 -1.41 5.98
N ASP A 216 27.67 -0.51 6.93
CA ASP A 216 26.44 -0.40 7.72
C ASP A 216 25.57 0.83 7.34
N ARG A 217 25.92 1.52 6.25
CA ARG A 217 25.26 2.74 5.78
C ARG A 217 24.69 2.57 4.39
N ILE A 218 23.58 3.23 4.14
CA ILE A 218 23.00 3.35 2.81
C ILE A 218 23.35 4.75 2.28
N GLU A 219 24.18 4.79 1.26
CA GLU A 219 24.57 6.02 0.57
C GLU A 219 23.67 6.21 -0.65
N ASN A 220 23.04 7.38 -0.74
CA ASN A 220 22.19 7.72 -1.86
C ASN A 220 22.99 7.83 -3.16
N LEU A 221 22.48 7.30 -4.26
CA LEU A 221 23.16 7.33 -5.55
C LEU A 221 22.93 8.65 -6.28
N PHE A 222 21.75 9.25 -6.10
CA PHE A 222 21.36 10.51 -6.73
C PHE A 222 20.18 11.15 -5.97
N SER A 223 19.90 12.44 -6.22
CA SER A 223 18.98 13.25 -5.39
C SER A 223 17.81 13.87 -6.14
N GLU A 224 17.53 13.45 -7.35
CA GLU A 224 16.46 13.97 -8.20
C GLU A 224 15.09 13.87 -7.52
N GLU A 225 14.17 14.75 -7.90
CA GLU A 225 12.77 14.75 -7.46
C GLU A 225 11.94 13.74 -8.27
N ILE A 226 12.23 12.46 -8.06
CA ILE A 226 11.60 11.34 -8.75
C ILE A 226 11.14 10.27 -7.77
N THR A 227 10.26 9.41 -8.25
CA THR A 227 9.87 8.17 -7.59
C THR A 227 10.28 6.99 -8.43
N ILE A 228 11.18 6.17 -7.91
CA ILE A 228 11.61 4.92 -8.54
C ILE A 228 10.66 3.82 -8.11
N THR A 229 10.02 3.14 -9.07
CA THR A 229 9.03 2.10 -8.79
C THR A 229 9.62 0.69 -8.82
N ASP A 230 10.66 0.46 -9.61
CA ASP A 230 11.42 -0.80 -9.66
C ASP A 230 12.82 -0.55 -10.24
N PHE A 231 13.74 -1.48 -10.02
CA PHE A 231 15.08 -1.40 -10.59
C PHE A 231 15.66 -2.79 -10.89
N ALA A 232 16.67 -2.86 -11.75
CA ALA A 232 17.40 -4.06 -12.08
C ALA A 232 18.91 -3.75 -12.14
N ILE A 233 19.72 -4.79 -11.98
CA ILE A 233 21.17 -4.71 -12.02
C ILE A 233 21.65 -5.59 -13.16
N GLN A 234 22.49 -5.04 -14.05
CA GLN A 234 23.20 -5.79 -15.06
C GLN A 234 24.66 -5.37 -15.05
N ASP A 235 25.54 -6.26 -14.63
CA ASP A 235 26.99 -6.02 -14.44
C ASP A 235 27.25 -4.84 -13.48
N LYS A 236 27.66 -3.69 -14.00
CA LYS A 236 27.89 -2.44 -13.24
C LYS A 236 26.78 -1.41 -13.43
N ASP A 237 25.88 -1.66 -14.37
CA ASP A 237 24.81 -0.74 -14.73
C ASP A 237 23.57 -1.01 -13.87
N LEU A 238 22.90 0.07 -13.47
CA LEU A 238 21.57 0.04 -12.88
C LEU A 238 20.54 0.51 -13.89
N PHE A 239 19.48 -0.26 -14.02
CA PHE A 239 18.29 0.13 -14.78
C PHE A 239 17.15 0.33 -13.80
N PHE A 240 16.38 1.37 -13.97
CA PHE A 240 15.23 1.61 -13.10
C PHE A 240 14.05 2.25 -13.84
N ILE A 241 12.87 1.97 -13.33
CA ILE A 241 11.64 2.64 -13.77
C ILE A 241 11.39 3.79 -12.80
N ALA A 242 11.19 4.98 -13.34
CA ALA A 242 10.90 6.14 -12.53
C ALA A 242 9.90 7.08 -13.20
N ASN A 243 9.20 7.81 -12.37
CA ASN A 243 8.32 8.90 -12.74
C ASN A 243 8.63 10.15 -11.91
N SER A 244 8.01 11.28 -12.26
CA SER A 244 8.05 12.51 -11.47
C SER A 244 6.63 13.06 -11.35
N PHE A 245 6.46 14.16 -10.66
CA PHE A 245 5.14 14.76 -10.48
C PHE A 245 4.41 15.08 -11.81
N THR A 246 5.16 15.43 -12.85
CA THR A 246 4.62 15.81 -14.17
C THR A 246 4.87 14.80 -15.28
N ARG A 247 5.58 13.71 -15.02
CA ARG A 247 5.97 12.70 -16.01
C ARG A 247 5.67 11.31 -15.52
N SER A 248 4.95 10.54 -16.32
CA SER A 248 4.69 9.12 -16.06
C SER A 248 5.94 8.26 -16.24
N ASP A 249 5.83 6.98 -15.85
CA ASP A 249 6.93 6.02 -15.83
C ASP A 249 7.71 5.93 -17.13
N GLU A 250 9.03 5.96 -17.01
CA GLU A 250 9.99 5.67 -18.08
C GLU A 250 11.15 4.84 -17.53
N VAL A 251 11.86 4.16 -18.40
CA VAL A 251 13.05 3.39 -18.04
C VAL A 251 14.29 4.27 -18.17
N PHE A 252 15.10 4.22 -17.14
CA PHE A 252 16.38 4.92 -17.05
C PHE A 252 17.53 3.94 -16.84
N LYS A 253 18.71 4.35 -17.27
CA LYS A 253 19.98 3.70 -17.00
C LYS A 253 20.86 4.63 -16.17
N TYR A 254 21.49 4.07 -15.13
CA TYR A 254 22.50 4.77 -14.33
C TYR A 254 23.84 4.06 -14.48
N THR A 255 24.83 4.80 -14.95
CA THR A 255 26.21 4.34 -15.17
C THR A 255 27.16 5.47 -14.85
N GLU A 256 28.21 5.22 -14.07
CA GLU A 256 29.28 6.20 -13.78
C GLU A 256 28.75 7.58 -13.34
N SER A 257 27.77 7.58 -12.44
CA SER A 257 27.10 8.80 -11.92
C SER A 257 26.26 9.58 -12.94
N LYS A 258 25.97 8.99 -14.11
CA LYS A 258 25.11 9.59 -15.13
C LYS A 258 23.79 8.84 -15.24
N ILE A 259 22.69 9.59 -15.24
CA ILE A 259 21.34 9.08 -15.50
C ILE A 259 20.98 9.37 -16.96
N GLU A 260 20.50 8.37 -17.68
CA GLU A 260 20.03 8.47 -19.05
C GLU A 260 18.65 7.83 -19.19
N LYS A 261 17.67 8.57 -19.75
CA LYS A 261 16.38 8.01 -20.14
C LYS A 261 16.56 7.16 -21.40
N ILE A 262 16.21 5.86 -21.32
CA ILE A 262 16.40 4.92 -22.44
C ILE A 262 15.10 4.44 -23.07
N SER A 263 13.94 4.70 -22.47
CA SER A 263 12.63 4.42 -23.07
C SER A 263 11.92 5.67 -23.57
N LYS A 264 10.92 5.45 -24.42
CA LYS A 264 10.02 6.49 -24.97
C LYS A 264 8.56 6.03 -24.90
N THR A 265 8.24 5.21 -23.89
CA THR A 265 6.95 4.53 -23.79
C THR A 265 5.79 5.52 -23.69
N ASN A 266 5.98 6.59 -22.91
CA ASN A 266 4.95 7.58 -22.64
C ASN A 266 5.16 8.92 -23.39
N ASP A 267 6.16 9.02 -24.27
CA ASP A 267 6.43 10.26 -25.03
C ASP A 267 5.20 10.68 -25.89
N SER A 268 4.47 9.73 -26.46
CA SER A 268 3.27 10.02 -27.25
C SER A 268 2.12 10.57 -26.42
N PHE A 269 1.98 10.11 -25.18
CA PHE A 269 1.02 10.64 -24.22
C PHE A 269 1.37 12.08 -23.85
N HIS A 270 2.61 12.34 -23.44
CA HIS A 270 3.06 13.67 -23.01
C HIS A 270 3.18 14.71 -24.14
N LYS A 271 3.15 14.28 -25.41
CA LYS A 271 2.98 15.20 -26.55
C LYS A 271 1.54 15.68 -26.71
N LYS A 272 0.56 14.92 -26.23
CA LYS A 272 -0.88 15.22 -26.36
C LYS A 272 -1.50 15.81 -25.10
N VAL A 273 -0.92 15.49 -23.95
CA VAL A 273 -1.45 15.88 -22.64
C VAL A 273 -0.44 16.78 -21.94
N SER A 274 -0.85 18.01 -21.68
CA SER A 274 -0.11 18.92 -20.79
C SER A 274 -0.42 18.60 -19.35
N THR A 275 0.57 18.71 -18.49
CA THR A 275 0.44 18.50 -17.04
C THR A 275 0.60 19.83 -16.31
N TYR A 276 -0.12 19.99 -15.22
CA TYR A 276 0.04 21.12 -14.32
C TYR A 276 1.30 20.97 -13.49
N ASP A 277 2.00 22.06 -13.29
CA ASP A 277 3.16 22.13 -12.42
C ASP A 277 2.74 22.24 -10.96
N TYR A 278 3.68 22.11 -10.04
CA TYR A 278 3.42 22.07 -8.61
C TYR A 278 4.33 23.01 -7.82
N THR A 279 3.87 23.39 -6.64
CA THR A 279 4.65 24.03 -5.60
C THR A 279 4.88 23.05 -4.47
N TYR A 280 6.13 22.77 -4.14
CA TYR A 280 6.50 21.96 -2.97
C TYR A 280 7.03 22.85 -1.85
N LYS A 281 6.53 22.63 -0.65
CA LYS A 281 7.02 23.25 0.59
C LYS A 281 7.01 22.27 1.74
N ARG A 282 8.02 22.38 2.58
CA ARG A 282 8.02 21.72 3.89
C ARG A 282 7.66 22.73 4.95
N PHE A 283 6.41 22.73 5.36
CA PHE A 283 5.90 23.68 6.35
C PHE A 283 6.20 23.22 7.77
N ASP A 284 6.53 24.19 8.63
CA ASP A 284 6.58 23.98 10.07
C ASP A 284 5.17 24.23 10.65
N THR A 285 4.66 23.23 11.38
CA THR A 285 3.35 23.29 12.04
C THR A 285 3.45 23.70 13.53
N GLY A 286 4.66 24.01 14.00
CA GLY A 286 4.97 24.22 15.42
C GLY A 286 5.08 22.90 16.21
N LYS A 287 4.69 21.77 15.62
CA LYS A 287 4.78 20.43 16.25
C LYS A 287 5.55 19.43 15.37
N SER A 288 5.58 19.67 14.07
CA SER A 288 6.28 18.85 13.09
C SER A 288 6.59 19.65 11.81
N LYS A 289 7.45 19.10 10.97
CA LYS A 289 7.68 19.62 9.60
C LYS A 289 7.00 18.68 8.62
N VAL A 290 6.11 19.20 7.79
CA VAL A 290 5.21 18.43 6.92
C VAL A 290 5.46 18.74 5.45
N ASP A 291 5.77 17.73 4.67
CA ASP A 291 5.93 17.83 3.22
C ASP A 291 4.57 18.06 2.57
N THR A 292 4.46 19.09 1.73
CA THR A 292 3.20 19.56 1.17
C THR A 292 3.39 19.97 -0.30
N TRP A 293 2.48 19.52 -1.15
CA TRP A 293 2.40 19.83 -2.57
C TRP A 293 1.13 20.61 -2.86
N GLY A 294 1.22 21.57 -3.76
CA GLY A 294 0.08 22.34 -4.24
C GLY A 294 0.12 22.51 -5.75
N ILE A 295 -0.98 22.24 -6.44
CA ILE A 295 -1.20 22.63 -7.83
C ILE A 295 -2.04 23.91 -7.82
N PHE A 296 -1.57 24.94 -8.50
CA PHE A 296 -2.24 26.21 -8.62
C PHE A 296 -2.86 26.38 -10.02
N VAL A 297 -4.17 26.48 -10.08
CA VAL A 297 -4.93 26.73 -11.31
C VAL A 297 -5.36 28.20 -11.40
N GLY A 298 -5.67 28.82 -10.26
CA GLY A 298 -6.03 30.22 -10.20
C GLY A 298 -6.43 30.67 -8.79
N LYS A 299 -6.18 31.96 -8.50
CA LYS A 299 -6.41 32.51 -7.15
C LYS A 299 -7.88 32.45 -6.71
N ASP A 300 -8.80 32.58 -7.65
CA ASP A 300 -10.25 32.62 -7.41
C ASP A 300 -10.92 31.24 -7.61
N ARG A 301 -10.13 30.21 -7.92
CA ARG A 301 -10.63 28.86 -8.13
C ARG A 301 -10.84 28.12 -6.81
N PRO A 302 -11.84 27.23 -6.73
CA PRO A 302 -12.05 26.38 -5.56
C PRO A 302 -10.80 25.52 -5.30
N THR A 303 -10.61 25.13 -4.03
CA THR A 303 -9.43 24.37 -3.62
C THR A 303 -9.83 23.06 -2.95
N LEU A 304 -9.25 21.96 -3.44
CA LEU A 304 -9.43 20.63 -2.88
C LEU A 304 -8.25 20.26 -1.98
N LEU A 305 -8.53 19.86 -0.75
CA LEU A 305 -7.61 19.17 0.12
C LEU A 305 -7.77 17.68 -0.10
N ASN A 306 -6.73 17.02 -0.65
CA ASN A 306 -6.71 15.58 -0.88
C ASN A 306 -5.80 14.89 0.14
N ILE A 307 -6.31 13.88 0.86
CA ILE A 307 -5.62 13.20 1.97
C ILE A 307 -5.39 11.74 1.59
N HIS A 308 -4.12 11.31 1.65
CA HIS A 308 -3.75 9.93 1.29
C HIS A 308 -4.26 8.87 2.28
N GLY A 309 -4.33 7.63 1.82
CA GLY A 309 -4.61 6.44 2.63
C GLY A 309 -3.39 5.98 3.45
N GLY A 310 -3.53 4.87 4.16
CA GLY A 310 -2.49 4.30 5.00
C GLY A 310 -2.89 4.18 6.47
N PRO A 311 -2.37 4.99 7.43
CA PRO A 311 -1.55 6.21 7.30
C PRO A 311 -0.11 5.99 6.84
N ALA A 312 0.48 4.79 7.07
CA ALA A 312 1.84 4.46 6.67
C ALA A 312 1.98 4.35 5.14
N SER A 313 1.91 5.50 4.47
CA SER A 313 2.06 5.75 3.04
C SER A 313 2.55 7.18 2.85
N GLN A 314 2.77 7.62 1.62
CA GLN A 314 3.12 9.00 1.32
C GLN A 314 2.61 9.44 -0.05
N TYR A 315 2.25 10.71 -0.20
CA TYR A 315 2.29 11.44 -1.47
C TYR A 315 3.73 11.86 -1.78
N GLY A 316 3.99 12.23 -3.03
CA GLY A 316 5.35 12.59 -3.34
C GLY A 316 5.57 13.13 -4.74
N PHE A 317 6.82 13.08 -5.15
CA PHE A 317 7.30 13.45 -6.48
C PHE A 317 7.01 12.30 -7.46
N THR A 318 5.74 11.91 -7.55
CA THR A 318 5.23 10.84 -8.40
C THR A 318 4.13 11.36 -9.31
N PHE A 319 3.99 10.75 -10.49
CA PHE A 319 2.88 11.06 -11.39
C PHE A 319 1.59 10.53 -10.79
N PHE A 320 0.81 11.42 -10.21
CA PHE A 320 -0.47 11.09 -9.63
C PHE A 320 -1.59 11.70 -10.49
N ASP A 321 -2.20 10.87 -11.33
CA ASP A 321 -3.20 11.27 -12.32
C ASP A 321 -4.38 12.03 -11.70
N GLU A 322 -4.79 11.67 -10.50
CA GLU A 322 -5.89 12.33 -9.78
C GLU A 322 -5.66 13.84 -9.63
N PHE A 323 -4.44 14.25 -9.25
CA PHE A 323 -4.15 15.68 -9.06
C PHE A 323 -4.23 16.46 -10.38
N GLN A 324 -3.78 15.84 -11.47
CA GLN A 324 -3.83 16.44 -12.80
C GLN A 324 -5.28 16.56 -13.30
N VAL A 325 -6.10 15.51 -13.09
CA VAL A 325 -7.52 15.49 -13.46
C VAL A 325 -8.32 16.54 -12.71
N TYR A 326 -8.08 16.71 -11.40
CA TYR A 326 -8.77 17.74 -10.62
C TYR A 326 -8.32 19.15 -11.00
N ALA A 327 -7.05 19.33 -11.29
CA ALA A 327 -6.53 20.62 -11.79
C ALA A 327 -7.15 20.98 -13.14
N GLU A 328 -7.24 20.04 -14.09
CA GLU A 328 -7.92 20.23 -15.38
C GLU A 328 -9.41 20.52 -15.21
N ALA A 329 -10.05 19.97 -14.21
CA ALA A 329 -11.44 20.28 -13.86
C ALA A 329 -11.62 21.69 -13.27
N GLY A 330 -10.54 22.44 -13.02
CA GLY A 330 -10.54 23.83 -12.55
C GLY A 330 -10.35 24.01 -11.05
N PHE A 331 -9.85 23.01 -10.33
CA PHE A 331 -9.57 23.09 -8.90
C PHE A 331 -8.10 23.29 -8.59
N ASN A 332 -7.78 24.16 -7.64
CA ASN A 332 -6.48 24.07 -6.98
C ASN A 332 -6.46 22.77 -6.14
N VAL A 333 -5.32 22.09 -6.06
CA VAL A 333 -5.19 20.84 -5.31
C VAL A 333 -4.08 20.98 -4.28
N ILE A 334 -4.35 20.61 -3.03
CA ILE A 334 -3.37 20.60 -1.95
C ILE A 334 -3.33 19.20 -1.35
N ALA A 335 -2.11 18.65 -1.20
CA ALA A 335 -1.84 17.35 -0.64
C ALA A 335 -0.61 17.41 0.29
N CYS A 336 -0.59 16.59 1.34
CA CYS A 336 0.50 16.60 2.30
C CYS A 336 0.73 15.22 2.93
N ASN A 337 1.91 15.08 3.58
CA ASN A 337 2.28 13.90 4.35
C ASN A 337 2.30 14.24 5.85
N PRO A 338 1.17 14.12 6.56
CA PRO A 338 1.12 14.38 8.01
C PRO A 338 1.89 13.32 8.78
N ARG A 339 2.07 13.51 10.09
CA ARG A 339 2.55 12.45 10.98
C ARG A 339 1.71 11.19 10.79
N GLY A 340 2.36 10.03 10.81
CA GLY A 340 1.82 8.74 10.38
C GLY A 340 2.27 8.32 8.99
N SER A 341 2.70 9.26 8.13
CA SER A 341 3.22 8.97 6.79
C SER A 341 4.62 8.35 6.83
N THR A 342 4.97 7.61 5.77
CA THR A 342 6.32 7.09 5.55
C THR A 342 7.31 8.16 5.10
N GLY A 343 8.56 7.81 4.84
CA GLY A 343 9.60 8.71 4.34
C GLY A 343 10.22 9.66 5.37
N ARG A 344 9.80 9.61 6.64
CA ARG A 344 10.27 10.51 7.71
C ARG A 344 10.74 9.79 8.97
N GLY A 345 10.91 8.48 8.89
CA GLY A 345 11.45 7.64 9.94
C GLY A 345 10.42 7.16 10.97
N HIS A 346 10.90 6.30 11.87
CA HIS A 346 10.10 5.58 12.85
C HIS A 346 9.25 6.50 13.74
N LYS A 347 9.87 7.56 14.31
CA LYS A 347 9.16 8.48 15.22
C LYS A 347 7.98 9.16 14.53
N TYR A 348 8.15 9.57 13.26
CA TYR A 348 7.10 10.23 12.48
C TYR A 348 5.93 9.29 12.19
N LEU A 349 6.23 8.03 11.83
CA LEU A 349 5.25 6.98 11.62
C LEU A 349 4.40 6.72 12.87
N ARG A 350 5.03 6.59 14.04
CA ARG A 350 4.33 6.26 15.28
C ARG A 350 3.63 7.43 15.96
N ASP A 351 3.87 8.66 15.53
CA ASP A 351 3.35 9.85 16.22
C ASP A 351 1.84 10.10 15.98
N VAL A 352 1.15 9.13 15.38
CA VAL A 352 -0.32 9.09 15.28
C VAL A 352 -0.94 7.98 16.15
N CYS A 353 -0.14 7.09 16.75
CA CYS A 353 -0.67 5.95 17.50
C CYS A 353 -1.31 6.34 18.83
N GLY A 354 -2.23 5.50 19.31
CA GLY A 354 -2.94 5.67 20.57
C GLY A 354 -3.84 6.91 20.58
N ASN A 355 -3.77 7.65 21.66
CA ASN A 355 -4.56 8.87 21.82
C ASN A 355 -4.27 9.98 20.79
N LYS A 356 -3.17 9.86 20.04
CA LYS A 356 -2.77 10.82 19.02
C LYS A 356 -3.50 10.64 17.68
N TRP A 357 -4.14 9.48 17.46
CA TRP A 357 -4.95 9.19 16.27
C TRP A 357 -6.09 10.19 16.11
N GLY A 358 -6.19 10.84 14.94
CA GLY A 358 -7.16 11.91 14.69
C GLY A 358 -6.88 13.21 15.46
N VAL A 359 -5.66 13.40 15.97
CA VAL A 359 -5.23 14.60 16.70
C VAL A 359 -3.99 15.20 16.05
N ASN A 360 -2.86 14.47 16.06
CA ASN A 360 -1.60 14.97 15.54
C ASN A 360 -1.60 15.10 14.02
N ASP A 361 -2.13 14.12 13.36
CA ASP A 361 -2.37 14.06 11.92
C ASP A 361 -3.32 15.16 11.43
N VAL A 362 -4.45 15.34 12.10
CA VAL A 362 -5.42 16.43 11.82
C VAL A 362 -4.78 17.80 12.00
N HIS A 363 -4.05 18.00 13.08
CA HIS A 363 -3.33 19.25 13.32
C HIS A 363 -2.38 19.57 12.16
N ASP A 364 -1.61 18.59 11.71
CA ASP A 364 -0.65 18.75 10.61
C ASP A 364 -1.39 19.11 9.32
N VAL A 365 -2.39 18.31 8.92
CA VAL A 365 -3.17 18.52 7.69
C VAL A 365 -3.81 19.90 7.64
N LEU A 366 -4.52 20.32 8.70
CA LEU A 366 -5.21 21.61 8.72
C LEU A 366 -4.23 22.80 8.79
N SER A 367 -3.09 22.62 9.49
CA SER A 367 -2.06 23.66 9.55
C SER A 367 -1.45 23.91 8.19
N VAL A 368 -1.01 22.86 7.49
CA VAL A 368 -0.33 23.03 6.19
C VAL A 368 -1.29 23.41 5.08
N PHE A 369 -2.55 22.97 5.13
CA PHE A 369 -3.57 23.44 4.20
C PHE A 369 -3.69 24.97 4.22
N LYS A 370 -3.84 25.56 5.42
CA LYS A 370 -3.90 27.02 5.58
C LYS A 370 -2.63 27.72 5.13
N GLN A 371 -1.45 27.11 5.36
CA GLN A 371 -0.17 27.67 4.95
C GLN A 371 -0.01 27.61 3.43
N MET A 372 -0.39 26.49 2.77
CA MET A 372 -0.28 26.36 1.32
C MET A 372 -1.28 27.28 0.59
N VAL A 373 -2.49 27.46 1.10
CA VAL A 373 -3.46 28.43 0.59
C VAL A 373 -2.88 29.86 0.57
N ARG A 374 -2.13 30.25 1.62
CA ARG A 374 -1.44 31.56 1.67
C ARG A 374 -0.24 31.60 0.70
N GLU A 375 0.57 30.55 0.65
CA GLU A 375 1.71 30.43 -0.25
C GLU A 375 1.30 30.60 -1.71
N LEU A 376 0.23 29.93 -2.11
CA LEU A 376 -0.34 30.02 -3.46
C LEU A 376 -1.20 31.28 -3.70
N LYS A 377 -1.32 32.16 -2.69
CA LYS A 377 -2.12 33.41 -2.75
C LYS A 377 -3.57 33.17 -3.21
N ILE A 378 -4.16 32.04 -2.80
CA ILE A 378 -5.55 31.71 -3.12
C ILE A 378 -6.48 32.62 -2.32
N THR A 379 -7.41 33.26 -3.03
CA THR A 379 -8.39 34.20 -2.46
C THR A 379 -9.75 33.56 -2.26
N SER A 380 -10.10 32.56 -3.06
CA SER A 380 -11.33 31.79 -2.89
C SER A 380 -11.41 31.15 -1.49
N LYS A 381 -12.63 31.05 -0.96
CA LYS A 381 -12.96 30.34 0.29
C LYS A 381 -13.79 29.07 0.02
N ASP A 382 -13.86 28.67 -1.23
CA ASP A 382 -14.58 27.47 -1.66
C ASP A 382 -13.64 26.26 -1.54
N TYR A 383 -13.68 25.65 -0.35
CA TYR A 383 -12.82 24.53 0.00
C TYR A 383 -13.59 23.23 0.00
N GLY A 384 -13.08 22.26 -0.77
CA GLY A 384 -13.49 20.86 -0.73
C GLY A 384 -12.45 20.02 0.02
N ILE A 385 -12.89 18.91 0.58
CA ILE A 385 -12.01 17.93 1.26
C ILE A 385 -12.34 16.52 0.77
N MET A 386 -11.32 15.71 0.55
CA MET A 386 -11.49 14.36 0.07
C MET A 386 -10.34 13.43 0.48
N GLY A 387 -10.63 12.15 0.46
CA GLY A 387 -9.62 11.12 0.67
C GLY A 387 -10.20 9.71 0.72
N GLY A 388 -9.34 8.72 0.55
CA GLY A 388 -9.71 7.31 0.55
C GLY A 388 -9.06 6.53 1.70
N SER A 389 -9.74 5.49 2.20
CA SER A 389 -9.24 4.64 3.28
C SER A 389 -8.99 5.46 4.56
N TYR A 390 -7.76 5.47 5.07
CA TYR A 390 -7.38 6.41 6.13
C TYR A 390 -7.64 7.88 5.74
N GLY A 391 -7.43 8.28 4.49
CA GLY A 391 -7.79 9.62 4.00
C GLY A 391 -9.30 9.88 4.10
N GLY A 392 -10.12 8.86 3.86
CA GLY A 392 -11.58 8.91 4.07
C GLY A 392 -11.97 9.00 5.54
N PHE A 393 -11.26 8.27 6.43
CA PHE A 393 -11.34 8.46 7.88
C PHE A 393 -11.06 9.92 8.24
N MET A 394 -9.94 10.47 7.79
CA MET A 394 -9.53 11.84 8.07
C MET A 394 -10.55 12.86 7.54
N THR A 395 -11.06 12.66 6.34
CA THR A 395 -12.12 13.50 5.77
C THR A 395 -13.36 13.51 6.66
N SER A 396 -13.88 12.33 7.01
CA SER A 396 -15.06 12.19 7.88
C SER A 396 -14.83 12.76 9.28
N TRP A 397 -13.64 12.52 9.83
CA TRP A 397 -13.22 13.05 11.12
C TRP A 397 -13.18 14.58 11.13
N ILE A 398 -12.54 15.16 10.10
CA ILE A 398 -12.39 16.62 10.01
C ILE A 398 -13.74 17.30 9.84
N ILE A 399 -14.60 16.83 8.94
CA ILE A 399 -15.92 17.47 8.73
C ILE A 399 -16.87 17.29 9.94
N GLY A 400 -16.67 16.23 10.74
CA GLY A 400 -17.41 16.01 11.99
C GLY A 400 -16.93 16.88 13.16
N ASN A 401 -15.64 17.25 13.19
CA ASN A 401 -15.04 18.04 14.25
C ASN A 401 -14.84 19.52 13.89
N TYR A 402 -14.75 19.85 12.59
CA TYR A 402 -14.55 21.21 12.05
C TYR A 402 -15.61 21.54 10.96
N PRO A 403 -16.91 21.52 11.27
CA PRO A 403 -17.99 21.50 10.28
C PRO A 403 -18.15 22.78 9.45
N LYS A 404 -17.40 23.84 9.77
CA LYS A 404 -17.47 25.15 9.07
C LYS A 404 -16.28 25.40 8.13
N MET A 405 -15.35 24.46 8.03
CA MET A 405 -14.10 24.73 7.33
C MET A 405 -14.18 24.44 5.82
N PHE A 406 -14.98 23.46 5.44
CA PHE A 406 -15.15 23.02 4.06
C PHE A 406 -16.62 23.18 3.65
N LYS A 407 -16.87 23.26 2.34
CA LYS A 407 -18.20 23.38 1.75
C LYS A 407 -18.66 22.10 1.05
N SER A 408 -17.75 21.21 0.71
CA SER A 408 -18.03 19.95 0.03
C SER A 408 -17.07 18.87 0.52
N ALA A 409 -17.55 17.62 0.67
CA ALA A 409 -16.73 16.50 1.07
C ALA A 409 -16.95 15.26 0.20
N ILE A 410 -15.87 14.50 -0.02
CA ILE A 410 -15.91 13.17 -0.62
C ILE A 410 -15.20 12.18 0.27
N VAL A 411 -15.91 11.15 0.68
CA VAL A 411 -15.45 10.09 1.57
C VAL A 411 -15.39 8.79 0.79
N GLU A 412 -14.17 8.31 0.49
CA GLU A 412 -14.00 7.09 -0.29
C GLU A 412 -13.53 5.94 0.60
N ARG A 413 -14.14 4.73 0.43
CA ARG A 413 -13.69 3.47 1.06
C ARG A 413 -13.09 3.67 2.47
N ALA A 414 -13.81 4.40 3.31
CA ALA A 414 -13.29 4.95 4.55
C ALA A 414 -13.47 4.02 5.75
N LEU A 415 -12.57 4.12 6.72
CA LEU A 415 -12.78 3.63 8.06
C LEU A 415 -13.66 4.64 8.81
N ILE A 416 -14.84 4.24 9.22
CA ILE A 416 -15.85 5.12 9.87
C ILE A 416 -16.13 4.67 11.31
N ASN A 417 -16.11 3.38 11.56
CA ASN A 417 -16.42 2.78 12.85
C ASN A 417 -15.41 1.68 13.19
N TRP A 418 -14.56 1.93 14.17
CA TRP A 418 -13.56 0.97 14.62
C TRP A 418 -14.16 -0.30 15.20
N GLU A 419 -15.29 -0.23 15.90
CA GLU A 419 -15.91 -1.40 16.53
C GLU A 419 -16.35 -2.44 15.48
N THR A 420 -17.02 -1.99 14.42
CA THR A 420 -17.45 -2.90 13.36
C THR A 420 -16.28 -3.33 12.46
N MET A 421 -15.27 -2.47 12.29
CA MET A 421 -14.07 -2.82 11.53
C MET A 421 -13.31 -4.00 12.15
N VAL A 422 -13.23 -4.08 13.49
CA VAL A 422 -12.59 -5.23 14.17
C VAL A 422 -13.22 -6.56 13.73
N GLY A 423 -14.54 -6.62 13.65
CA GLY A 423 -15.26 -7.86 13.32
C GLY A 423 -15.43 -8.14 11.82
N THR A 424 -15.26 -7.16 10.94
CA THR A 424 -15.64 -7.29 9.52
C THR A 424 -14.50 -7.11 8.53
N SER A 425 -13.41 -6.45 8.92
CA SER A 425 -12.25 -6.21 8.06
C SER A 425 -11.32 -7.43 7.96
N ASP A 426 -10.65 -7.57 6.84
CA ASP A 426 -9.58 -8.55 6.62
C ASP A 426 -8.33 -8.29 7.48
N ILE A 427 -8.18 -7.06 8.00
CA ILE A 427 -7.14 -6.64 8.95
C ILE A 427 -7.72 -6.23 10.31
N GLY A 428 -8.98 -6.60 10.57
CA GLY A 428 -9.70 -6.21 11.79
C GLY A 428 -9.01 -6.67 13.07
N ILE A 429 -8.32 -7.80 13.02
CA ILE A 429 -7.47 -8.28 14.11
C ILE A 429 -6.05 -7.80 13.89
N GLY A 430 -5.49 -7.09 14.85
CA GLY A 430 -4.11 -6.58 14.87
C GLY A 430 -3.97 -5.13 14.40
N PHE A 431 -4.55 -4.72 13.27
CA PHE A 431 -4.42 -3.34 12.79
C PHE A 431 -4.97 -2.28 13.77
N PRO A 432 -6.19 -2.44 14.33
CA PRO A 432 -6.69 -1.51 15.34
C PRO A 432 -5.77 -1.43 16.57
N GLU A 433 -5.33 -2.57 17.07
CA GLU A 433 -4.46 -2.66 18.25
C GLU A 433 -3.10 -1.99 18.03
N MET A 434 -2.50 -2.18 16.85
CA MET A 434 -1.23 -1.55 16.48
C MET A 434 -1.33 -0.03 16.40
N TYR A 435 -2.47 0.51 15.95
CA TYR A 435 -2.66 1.95 15.84
C TYR A 435 -3.28 2.59 17.07
N LEU A 436 -4.25 1.95 17.72
CA LEU A 436 -4.85 2.48 18.95
C LEU A 436 -4.06 2.12 20.22
N LEU A 437 -3.10 1.18 20.12
CA LEU A 437 -2.26 0.70 21.23
C LEU A 437 -3.06 0.12 22.41
N ASP A 438 -4.23 -0.41 22.12
CA ASP A 438 -5.10 -1.04 23.10
C ASP A 438 -6.04 -2.03 22.39
N GLU A 439 -6.47 -3.05 23.05
CA GLU A 439 -7.47 -4.00 22.56
C GLU A 439 -8.89 -3.47 22.75
N MET A 440 -9.79 -3.79 21.83
CA MET A 440 -11.18 -3.30 21.91
C MET A 440 -11.89 -3.76 23.18
N ASP A 441 -11.68 -5.01 23.58
CA ASP A 441 -12.32 -5.60 24.75
C ASP A 441 -11.87 -4.93 26.06
N ASN A 442 -10.65 -4.41 26.08
CA ASN A 442 -10.10 -3.67 27.23
C ASN A 442 -10.57 -2.20 27.25
N ASN A 443 -10.82 -1.58 26.09
CA ASN A 443 -11.07 -0.14 26.00
C ASN A 443 -11.99 0.26 24.84
N ILE A 444 -13.20 -0.25 24.83
CA ILE A 444 -14.22 0.06 23.81
C ILE A 444 -14.49 1.57 23.68
N ASN A 445 -14.36 2.34 24.76
CA ASN A 445 -14.56 3.78 24.75
C ASN A 445 -13.50 4.52 23.90
N LEU A 446 -12.26 4.02 23.85
CA LEU A 446 -11.23 4.55 22.97
C LEU A 446 -11.64 4.34 21.51
N TYR A 447 -12.10 3.15 21.15
CA TYR A 447 -12.56 2.81 19.79
C TYR A 447 -13.70 3.70 19.35
N ARG A 448 -14.72 3.89 20.19
CA ARG A 448 -15.84 4.81 19.93
C ARG A 448 -15.36 6.25 19.76
N LYS A 449 -14.54 6.73 20.67
CA LYS A 449 -13.99 8.10 20.63
C LYS A 449 -13.16 8.36 19.39
N LYS A 450 -12.49 7.33 18.83
CA LYS A 450 -11.65 7.42 17.63
C LYS A 450 -12.41 7.11 16.33
N SER A 451 -13.70 6.78 16.40
CA SER A 451 -14.57 6.49 15.26
C SER A 451 -15.25 7.75 14.73
N PRO A 452 -15.10 8.11 13.45
CA PRO A 452 -15.81 9.25 12.83
C PRO A 452 -17.32 9.20 12.99
N ILE A 453 -17.94 8.01 13.02
CA ILE A 453 -19.40 7.85 13.20
C ILE A 453 -19.91 8.53 14.47
N SER A 454 -19.11 8.59 15.53
CA SER A 454 -19.45 9.25 16.79
C SER A 454 -19.68 10.75 16.65
N TYR A 455 -19.15 11.35 15.60
CA TYR A 455 -19.23 12.79 15.30
C TYR A 455 -20.12 13.10 14.09
N ALA A 456 -20.72 12.09 13.46
CA ALA A 456 -21.53 12.26 12.24
C ALA A 456 -22.70 13.22 12.41
N LYS A 457 -23.27 13.36 13.63
CA LYS A 457 -24.31 14.34 13.94
C LYS A 457 -23.90 15.81 13.73
N ASN A 458 -22.60 16.08 13.77
CA ASN A 458 -22.05 17.42 13.61
C ASN A 458 -21.80 17.78 12.14
N ILE A 459 -21.78 16.80 11.23
CA ILE A 459 -21.57 17.03 9.80
C ILE A 459 -22.77 17.81 9.25
N LYS A 460 -22.49 18.92 8.55
CA LYS A 460 -23.52 19.82 7.97
C LYS A 460 -23.31 20.09 6.50
N ILE A 461 -22.17 19.70 5.93
CA ILE A 461 -21.80 19.97 4.54
C ILE A 461 -22.23 18.83 3.62
N PRO A 462 -22.56 19.12 2.35
CA PRO A 462 -22.83 18.11 1.34
C PRO A 462 -21.69 17.09 1.26
N THR A 463 -22.03 15.80 1.36
CA THR A 463 -21.04 14.72 1.45
C THR A 463 -21.40 13.58 0.48
N LEU A 464 -20.49 13.29 -0.46
CA LEU A 464 -20.55 12.11 -1.33
C LEU A 464 -19.72 10.98 -0.72
N ILE A 465 -20.28 9.77 -0.74
CA ILE A 465 -19.60 8.56 -0.31
C ILE A 465 -19.36 7.69 -1.54
N LEU A 466 -18.13 7.25 -1.75
CA LEU A 466 -17.76 6.30 -2.81
C LEU A 466 -17.25 5.02 -2.16
N HIS A 467 -17.84 3.86 -2.50
CA HIS A 467 -17.44 2.59 -1.90
C HIS A 467 -17.61 1.42 -2.86
N SER A 468 -16.68 0.47 -2.79
CA SER A 468 -16.69 -0.77 -3.56
C SER A 468 -17.42 -1.88 -2.80
N GLU A 469 -18.21 -2.70 -3.49
CA GLU A 469 -19.01 -3.74 -2.84
C GLU A 469 -18.18 -4.89 -2.26
N ASN A 470 -17.03 -5.21 -2.89
CA ASN A 470 -16.12 -6.25 -2.45
C ASN A 470 -14.90 -5.69 -1.69
N ASP A 471 -15.04 -4.52 -1.09
CA ASP A 471 -14.02 -3.97 -0.20
C ASP A 471 -13.99 -4.77 1.11
N TYR A 472 -12.95 -5.57 1.29
CA TYR A 472 -12.76 -6.34 2.51
C TYR A 472 -11.82 -5.65 3.50
N ARG A 473 -11.12 -4.59 3.08
CA ARG A 473 -10.21 -3.79 3.89
C ARG A 473 -10.96 -2.80 4.79
N CYS A 474 -11.76 -1.95 4.16
CA CYS A 474 -12.78 -1.12 4.82
C CYS A 474 -14.14 -1.60 4.30
N PRO A 475 -14.79 -2.56 4.94
CA PRO A 475 -16.01 -3.17 4.42
C PRO A 475 -17.09 -2.14 4.10
N ILE A 476 -17.93 -2.43 3.09
CA ILE A 476 -18.91 -1.49 2.56
C ILE A 476 -19.88 -0.96 3.63
N GLU A 477 -20.11 -1.75 4.69
CA GLU A 477 -20.95 -1.33 5.82
C GLU A 477 -20.41 -0.07 6.51
N GLN A 478 -19.11 0.21 6.43
CA GLN A 478 -18.53 1.46 6.94
C GLN A 478 -19.12 2.68 6.21
N GLY A 479 -19.20 2.62 4.87
CA GLY A 479 -19.85 3.65 4.06
C GLY A 479 -21.35 3.73 4.31
N GLU A 480 -22.03 2.60 4.44
CA GLU A 480 -23.47 2.51 4.72
C GLU A 480 -23.84 3.14 6.07
N GLN A 481 -23.02 2.91 7.11
CA GLN A 481 -23.19 3.53 8.42
C GLN A 481 -23.13 5.06 8.33
N LEU A 482 -22.11 5.60 7.65
CA LEU A 482 -21.98 7.04 7.46
C LEU A 482 -23.16 7.59 6.65
N PHE A 483 -23.51 6.97 5.52
CA PHE A 483 -24.62 7.38 4.68
C PHE A 483 -25.95 7.44 5.45
N SER A 484 -26.24 6.37 6.19
CA SER A 484 -27.43 6.31 7.04
C SER A 484 -27.44 7.42 8.11
N ALA A 485 -26.30 7.68 8.76
CA ALA A 485 -26.19 8.75 9.75
C ALA A 485 -26.42 10.14 9.13
N LEU A 486 -25.84 10.42 7.96
CA LEU A 486 -26.03 11.68 7.26
C LEU A 486 -27.49 11.90 6.85
N LYS A 487 -28.17 10.87 6.31
CA LYS A 487 -29.59 10.94 5.96
C LYS A 487 -30.47 11.23 7.16
N ARG A 488 -30.27 10.53 8.28
CA ARG A 488 -31.00 10.80 9.53
C ARG A 488 -30.80 12.23 10.04
N ASN A 489 -29.59 12.78 9.83
CA ASN A 489 -29.26 14.16 10.21
C ASN A 489 -29.69 15.20 9.16
N LYS A 490 -30.41 14.79 8.10
CA LYS A 490 -30.89 15.63 7.00
C LYS A 490 -29.75 16.36 6.26
N VAL A 491 -28.59 15.75 6.17
CA VAL A 491 -27.48 16.28 5.40
C VAL A 491 -27.63 15.85 3.94
N GLU A 492 -27.41 16.78 3.01
CA GLU A 492 -27.36 16.46 1.58
C GLU A 492 -26.22 15.46 1.35
N SER A 493 -26.57 14.26 0.91
CA SER A 493 -25.60 13.19 0.73
C SER A 493 -26.06 12.20 -0.33
N ALA A 494 -25.08 11.60 -1.00
CA ALA A 494 -25.27 10.48 -1.92
C ALA A 494 -24.22 9.40 -1.63
N MET A 495 -24.51 8.17 -2.04
CA MET A 495 -23.57 7.06 -1.98
C MET A 495 -23.50 6.38 -3.34
N ILE A 496 -22.30 6.26 -3.89
CA ILE A 496 -22.01 5.52 -5.12
C ILE A 496 -21.39 4.18 -4.72
N ARG A 497 -21.97 3.10 -5.19
CA ARG A 497 -21.51 1.73 -4.97
C ARG A 497 -20.94 1.18 -6.26
N PHE A 498 -19.70 0.70 -6.20
CA PHE A 498 -19.04 0.10 -7.37
C PHE A 498 -19.11 -1.42 -7.28
N PRO A 499 -19.92 -2.07 -8.14
CA PRO A 499 -20.08 -3.52 -8.10
C PRO A 499 -18.81 -4.25 -8.58
N ASN A 500 -18.50 -5.36 -7.91
CA ASN A 500 -17.36 -6.23 -8.23
C ASN A 500 -15.97 -5.55 -8.12
N GLU A 501 -15.87 -4.45 -7.38
CA GLU A 501 -14.61 -3.78 -7.07
C GLU A 501 -14.22 -3.98 -5.59
N GLY A 502 -12.92 -4.00 -5.32
CA GLY A 502 -12.35 -4.05 -3.97
C GLY A 502 -11.82 -2.69 -3.50
N HIS A 503 -11.02 -2.72 -2.44
CA HIS A 503 -10.42 -1.52 -1.85
C HIS A 503 -9.53 -0.74 -2.83
N GLU A 504 -8.93 -1.43 -3.80
CA GLU A 504 -7.98 -0.87 -4.76
C GLU A 504 -8.63 -0.26 -6.02
N LEU A 505 -9.95 -0.03 -6.06
CA LEU A 505 -10.67 0.53 -7.21
C LEU A 505 -9.93 1.69 -7.89
N SER A 506 -9.52 2.70 -7.12
CA SER A 506 -8.89 3.90 -7.68
C SER A 506 -7.53 3.63 -8.35
N ARG A 507 -6.86 2.52 -8.01
CA ARG A 507 -5.53 2.14 -8.50
C ARG A 507 -5.57 1.05 -9.57
N SER A 508 -6.35 -0.01 -9.34
CA SER A 508 -6.35 -1.23 -10.17
C SER A 508 -7.74 -1.72 -10.56
N GLY A 509 -8.79 -0.96 -10.25
CA GLY A 509 -10.16 -1.28 -10.67
C GLY A 509 -10.36 -1.19 -12.18
N LYS A 510 -11.53 -1.64 -12.64
CA LYS A 510 -11.91 -1.57 -14.06
C LYS A 510 -11.75 -0.14 -14.59
N PRO A 511 -11.16 0.06 -15.77
CA PRO A 511 -10.94 1.40 -16.33
C PRO A 511 -12.20 2.25 -16.38
N ILE A 512 -13.35 1.66 -16.71
CA ILE A 512 -14.63 2.38 -16.76
C ILE A 512 -15.06 2.88 -15.37
N HIS A 513 -14.87 2.07 -14.32
CA HIS A 513 -15.20 2.47 -12.95
C HIS A 513 -14.25 3.55 -12.43
N ARG A 514 -12.96 3.48 -12.79
CA ARG A 514 -11.99 4.52 -12.46
C ARG A 514 -12.36 5.86 -13.11
N GLN A 515 -12.80 5.84 -14.38
CA GLN A 515 -13.30 7.04 -15.06
C GLN A 515 -14.56 7.58 -14.39
N GLN A 516 -15.58 6.75 -14.20
CA GLN A 516 -16.83 7.15 -13.54
C GLN A 516 -16.59 7.71 -12.13
N ARG A 517 -15.62 7.17 -11.41
CA ARG A 517 -15.20 7.70 -10.11
C ARG A 517 -14.77 9.16 -10.22
N PHE A 518 -13.97 9.52 -11.22
CA PHE A 518 -13.58 10.92 -11.45
C PHE A 518 -14.77 11.80 -11.80
N ASP A 519 -15.67 11.32 -12.65
CA ASP A 519 -16.87 12.06 -13.05
C ASP A 519 -17.73 12.40 -11.82
N PHE A 520 -18.02 11.42 -10.96
CA PHE A 520 -18.80 11.65 -9.72
C PHE A 520 -18.10 12.63 -8.76
N ILE A 521 -16.78 12.54 -8.62
CA ILE A 521 -15.99 13.42 -7.74
C ILE A 521 -16.05 14.87 -8.25
N ILE A 522 -15.81 15.06 -9.54
CA ILE A 522 -15.74 16.37 -10.18
C ILE A 522 -17.14 17.02 -10.16
N ASP A 523 -18.17 16.30 -10.54
CA ASP A 523 -19.55 16.82 -10.59
C ASP A 523 -20.04 17.21 -9.20
N TRP A 524 -19.73 16.38 -8.17
CA TRP A 524 -20.10 16.71 -6.80
C TRP A 524 -19.42 17.98 -6.31
N HIS A 525 -18.10 18.10 -6.49
CA HIS A 525 -17.39 19.29 -6.06
C HIS A 525 -17.80 20.53 -6.87
N LYS A 526 -18.01 20.44 -8.19
CA LYS A 526 -18.50 21.55 -9.02
C LYS A 526 -19.88 22.04 -8.57
N LYS A 527 -20.76 21.13 -8.19
CA LYS A 527 -22.11 21.48 -7.69
C LYS A 527 -22.07 22.30 -6.40
N HIS A 528 -21.07 22.06 -5.54
CA HIS A 528 -21.05 22.62 -4.17
C HIS A 528 -19.93 23.64 -3.91
N LEU A 529 -19.04 23.87 -4.88
CA LEU A 529 -17.90 24.79 -4.79
C LEU A 529 -17.94 25.82 -5.92
N SER A 530 -19.02 26.55 -6.03
CA SER A 530 -19.20 27.60 -7.05
C SER A 530 -18.91 28.98 -6.51
#